data_696cef9e379fde8e2c768697f1a5c4a7
#
_entry.id   696cef9e379fde8e2c768697f1a5c4a7
#
_cell.length_a   1.000
_cell.length_b   1.000
_cell.length_c   1.000
_cell.angle_alpha   90.00
_cell.angle_beta   90.00
_cell.angle_gamma   90.00
#
_symmetry.space_group_name_H-M   'P 1'
#
loop_
_entity.id
_entity.type
_entity.pdbx_description
1 polymer ?
#
loop_
_entity_poly.entity_id
_entity_poly.type
_entity_poly.pdbx_seq_one_letter_code
_entity_poly.pdbx_strand_id
1 'polypeptide(L)'
;MRLLVAEDDALLGEGIQAAFKIAGYAVDWVQDGQQALLALEHESYSACVLDLSLPKIDGLSLLKTIRQRKNAIPILILTARDSRQDKIAGLDAGADDYLTKPFDLPELQARIRALLRRSVASGSTELMYGAVTLDATARRVFLNQEQITLSSKEYALLYDLLSHQNHVRARGDLEQTLYGWGEEVESNAVEVHIHHLRKKLGADLIRTVRGMGYVVGSK
;
A
#
# COMPACT_ATOMS: atom_id res chain seq x y z
N MET A 1 3.40 2.31 3.26
CA MET A 1 2.47 1.64 2.32
C MET A 1 2.16 2.59 1.20
N ARG A 2 2.41 2.19 -0.06
CA ARG A 2 2.24 3.02 -1.25
C ARG A 2 1.04 2.52 -2.07
N LEU A 3 0.18 3.42 -2.49
CA LEU A 3 -1.02 3.13 -3.28
C LEU A 3 -0.89 3.73 -4.67
N LEU A 4 -1.39 3.04 -5.67
CA LEU A 4 -1.63 3.61 -7.00
C LEU A 4 -3.11 3.97 -7.13
N VAL A 5 -3.41 5.17 -7.61
CA VAL A 5 -4.75 5.62 -7.99
C VAL A 5 -4.73 5.89 -9.48
N ALA A 6 -5.51 5.15 -10.25
CA ALA A 6 -5.71 5.34 -11.69
C ALA A 6 -7.13 5.86 -11.91
N GLU A 7 -7.25 7.18 -12.14
CA GLU A 7 -8.51 7.93 -12.25
C GLU A 7 -8.27 9.14 -13.17
N ASP A 8 -9.07 9.28 -14.21
CA ASP A 8 -8.93 10.34 -15.20
C ASP A 8 -9.62 11.66 -14.81
N ASP A 9 -10.64 11.60 -13.96
CA ASP A 9 -11.26 12.79 -13.38
C ASP A 9 -10.28 13.46 -12.40
N ALA A 10 -9.81 14.66 -12.75
CA ALA A 10 -8.82 15.38 -11.97
C ALA A 10 -9.30 15.71 -10.55
N LEU A 11 -10.56 16.17 -10.42
CA LEU A 11 -11.11 16.56 -9.11
C LEU A 11 -11.25 15.36 -8.18
N LEU A 12 -11.73 14.24 -8.72
CA LEU A 12 -11.89 13.01 -7.96
C LEU A 12 -10.53 12.40 -7.60
N GLY A 13 -9.59 12.33 -8.56
CA GLY A 13 -8.24 11.80 -8.35
C GLY A 13 -7.47 12.58 -7.28
N GLU A 14 -7.49 13.93 -7.34
CA GLU A 14 -6.90 14.79 -6.31
C GLU A 14 -7.55 14.57 -4.93
N GLY A 15 -8.88 14.48 -4.89
CA GLY A 15 -9.61 14.22 -3.65
C GLY A 15 -9.26 12.88 -3.02
N ILE A 16 -9.16 11.82 -3.82
CA ILE A 16 -8.76 10.48 -3.35
C ILE A 16 -7.30 10.52 -2.87
N GLN A 17 -6.40 11.12 -3.66
CA GLN A 17 -4.98 11.25 -3.29
C GLN A 17 -4.82 11.98 -1.95
N ALA A 18 -5.48 13.13 -1.78
CA ALA A 18 -5.43 13.90 -0.55
C ALA A 18 -5.95 13.12 0.65
N ALA A 19 -7.09 12.43 0.50
CA ALA A 19 -7.68 11.63 1.56
C ALA A 19 -6.77 10.48 2.01
N PHE A 20 -6.11 9.78 1.07
CA PHE A 20 -5.18 8.71 1.43
C PHE A 20 -3.86 9.24 1.99
N LYS A 21 -3.36 10.41 1.53
CA LYS A 21 -2.18 11.06 2.13
C LYS A 21 -2.45 11.45 3.58
N ILE A 22 -3.62 12.01 3.88
CA ILE A 22 -4.05 12.31 5.27
C ILE A 22 -4.12 11.01 6.10
N ALA A 23 -4.59 9.91 5.51
CA ALA A 23 -4.62 8.61 6.17
C ALA A 23 -3.22 7.95 6.29
N GLY A 24 -2.15 8.61 5.82
CA GLY A 24 -0.76 8.20 5.99
C GLY A 24 -0.26 7.19 4.98
N TYR A 25 -0.84 7.17 3.77
CA TYR A 25 -0.30 6.41 2.64
C TYR A 25 0.57 7.30 1.75
N ALA A 26 1.60 6.75 1.15
CA ALA A 26 2.21 7.31 -0.05
C ALA A 26 1.27 7.03 -1.23
N VAL A 27 0.99 8.01 -2.08
CA VAL A 27 -0.01 7.86 -3.15
C VAL A 27 0.51 8.43 -4.44
N ASP A 28 0.59 7.59 -5.46
CA ASP A 28 0.77 8.02 -6.83
C ASP A 28 -0.57 8.03 -7.54
N TRP A 29 -0.82 9.08 -8.28
CA TRP A 29 -2.01 9.24 -9.08
C TRP A 29 -1.65 9.40 -10.55
N VAL A 30 -2.34 8.62 -11.39
CA VAL A 30 -2.20 8.62 -12.85
C VAL A 30 -3.56 8.77 -13.51
N GLN A 31 -3.61 9.39 -14.69
CA GLN A 31 -4.84 9.76 -15.35
C GLN A 31 -5.16 8.91 -16.59
N ASP A 32 -4.34 7.92 -16.92
CA ASP A 32 -4.61 7.00 -18.02
C ASP A 32 -4.07 5.60 -17.76
N GLY A 33 -4.65 4.62 -18.45
CA GLY A 33 -4.32 3.21 -18.23
C GLY A 33 -2.90 2.83 -18.69
N GLN A 34 -2.29 3.59 -19.61
CA GLN A 34 -0.91 3.34 -20.02
C GLN A 34 0.07 3.76 -18.92
N GLN A 35 -0.14 4.91 -18.30
CA GLN A 35 0.64 5.34 -17.15
C GLN A 35 0.47 4.36 -15.98
N ALA A 36 -0.77 3.90 -15.73
CA ALA A 36 -1.04 2.91 -14.70
C ALA A 36 -0.29 1.58 -14.95
N LEU A 37 -0.27 1.11 -16.21
CA LEU A 37 0.48 -0.09 -16.58
C LEU A 37 1.97 0.08 -16.32
N LEU A 38 2.56 1.17 -16.78
CA LEU A 38 3.99 1.47 -16.57
C LEU A 38 4.33 1.58 -15.08
N ALA A 39 3.48 2.25 -14.29
CA ALA A 39 3.66 2.33 -12.85
C ALA A 39 3.69 0.94 -12.19
N LEU A 40 2.74 0.07 -12.53
CA LEU A 40 2.65 -1.29 -11.98
C LEU A 40 3.73 -2.25 -12.48
N GLU A 41 4.44 -1.90 -13.56
CA GLU A 41 5.59 -2.65 -14.07
C GLU A 41 6.89 -2.29 -13.37
N HIS A 42 7.07 -1.02 -13.03
CA HIS A 42 8.36 -0.50 -12.57
C HIS A 42 8.41 -0.22 -11.07
N GLU A 43 7.25 -0.10 -10.43
CA GLU A 43 7.13 0.28 -9.04
C GLU A 43 6.36 -0.75 -8.22
N SER A 44 6.64 -0.79 -6.91
CA SER A 44 5.94 -1.67 -5.98
C SER A 44 4.84 -0.92 -5.24
N TYR A 45 3.61 -1.39 -5.38
CA TYR A 45 2.44 -0.84 -4.67
C TYR A 45 1.82 -1.90 -3.75
N SER A 46 1.25 -1.42 -2.65
CA SER A 46 0.52 -2.26 -1.69
C SER A 46 -0.91 -2.56 -2.16
N ALA A 47 -1.53 -1.64 -2.89
CA ALA A 47 -2.82 -1.82 -3.56
C ALA A 47 -3.00 -0.79 -4.69
N CYS A 48 -3.95 -1.05 -5.59
CA CYS A 48 -4.35 -0.16 -6.66
C CYS A 48 -5.86 0.14 -6.59
N VAL A 49 -6.23 1.41 -6.73
CA VAL A 49 -7.58 1.87 -7.04
C VAL A 49 -7.63 2.14 -8.53
N LEU A 50 -8.55 1.48 -9.25
CA LEU A 50 -8.58 1.45 -10.70
C LEU A 50 -9.96 1.82 -11.25
N ASP A 51 -10.07 2.95 -11.95
CA ASP A 51 -11.25 3.21 -12.78
C ASP A 51 -11.22 2.34 -14.05
N LEU A 52 -12.38 1.87 -14.44
CA LEU A 52 -12.54 1.12 -15.70
C LEU A 52 -12.59 2.04 -16.92
N SER A 53 -12.97 3.30 -16.76
CA SER A 53 -13.21 4.25 -17.87
C SER A 53 -11.97 5.06 -18.23
N LEU A 54 -10.77 4.53 -17.99
CA LEU A 54 -9.51 5.23 -18.26
C LEU A 54 -9.27 5.41 -19.77
N PRO A 55 -8.67 6.54 -20.18
CA PRO A 55 -8.19 6.73 -21.54
C PRO A 55 -6.98 5.85 -21.87
N LYS A 56 -6.68 5.68 -23.16
CA LYS A 56 -5.62 4.88 -23.78
C LYS A 56 -5.77 3.37 -23.57
N ILE A 57 -5.72 2.89 -22.37
CA ILE A 57 -5.97 1.49 -22.00
C ILE A 57 -7.10 1.48 -20.99
N ASP A 58 -8.25 0.85 -21.32
CA ASP A 58 -9.37 0.74 -20.39
C ASP A 58 -8.99 -0.13 -19.19
N GLY A 59 -9.61 0.17 -18.03
CA GLY A 59 -9.21 -0.45 -16.77
C GLY A 59 -9.43 -1.97 -16.74
N LEU A 60 -10.43 -2.51 -17.46
CA LEU A 60 -10.66 -3.94 -17.50
C LEU A 60 -9.55 -4.67 -18.29
N SER A 61 -9.12 -4.10 -19.41
CA SER A 61 -7.99 -4.60 -20.21
C SER A 61 -6.68 -4.51 -19.43
N LEU A 62 -6.48 -3.41 -18.71
CA LEU A 62 -5.35 -3.23 -17.82
C LEU A 62 -5.32 -4.31 -16.73
N LEU A 63 -6.44 -4.53 -16.02
CA LEU A 63 -6.56 -5.55 -14.98
C LEU A 63 -6.21 -6.94 -15.52
N LYS A 64 -6.77 -7.34 -16.67
CA LYS A 64 -6.45 -8.62 -17.31
C LYS A 64 -4.95 -8.75 -17.62
N THR A 65 -4.34 -7.70 -18.15
CA THR A 65 -2.90 -7.68 -18.47
C THR A 65 -2.05 -7.87 -17.21
N ILE A 66 -2.40 -7.19 -16.12
CA ILE A 66 -1.70 -7.29 -14.83
C ILE A 66 -1.80 -8.73 -14.28
N ARG A 67 -2.99 -9.33 -14.34
CA ARG A 67 -3.21 -10.71 -13.85
C ARG A 67 -2.51 -11.76 -14.73
N GLN A 68 -2.49 -11.59 -16.06
CA GLN A 68 -1.72 -12.44 -16.97
C GLN A 68 -0.22 -12.44 -16.65
N ARG A 69 0.31 -11.33 -16.18
CA ARG A 69 1.71 -11.18 -15.72
C ARG A 69 1.95 -11.73 -14.32
N LYS A 70 0.96 -12.41 -13.74
CA LYS A 70 1.01 -12.97 -12.38
C LYS A 70 1.27 -11.94 -11.27
N ASN A 71 0.97 -10.67 -11.53
CA ASN A 71 1.02 -9.65 -10.50
C ASN A 71 -0.25 -9.77 -9.64
N ALA A 72 -0.05 -10.13 -8.36
CA ALA A 72 -1.11 -10.39 -7.38
C ALA A 72 -1.46 -9.14 -6.55
N ILE A 73 -1.06 -7.94 -6.98
CA ILE A 73 -1.41 -6.70 -6.27
C ILE A 73 -2.92 -6.63 -6.02
N PRO A 74 -3.38 -6.30 -4.81
CA PRO A 74 -4.79 -6.06 -4.55
C PRO A 74 -5.32 -4.90 -5.39
N ILE A 75 -6.42 -5.13 -6.13
CA ILE A 75 -7.04 -4.11 -6.99
C ILE A 75 -8.50 -3.91 -6.60
N LEU A 76 -8.83 -2.67 -6.25
CA LEU A 76 -10.19 -2.19 -6.07
C LEU A 76 -10.63 -1.45 -7.33
N ILE A 77 -11.67 -1.95 -8.00
CA ILE A 77 -12.31 -1.23 -9.09
C ILE A 77 -13.17 -0.11 -8.53
N LEU A 78 -13.00 1.09 -9.08
CA LEU A 78 -13.79 2.27 -8.76
C LEU A 78 -14.37 2.84 -10.06
N THR A 79 -15.69 2.73 -10.27
CA THR A 79 -16.27 3.06 -11.57
C THR A 79 -17.74 3.49 -11.49
N ALA A 80 -18.20 4.24 -12.50
CA ALA A 80 -19.60 4.59 -12.67
C ALA A 80 -20.47 3.42 -13.21
N ARG A 81 -19.83 2.32 -13.66
CA ARG A 81 -20.55 1.14 -14.15
C ARG A 81 -21.15 0.38 -12.96
N ASP A 82 -22.46 0.43 -12.82
CA ASP A 82 -23.19 -0.14 -11.67
C ASP A 82 -23.96 -1.42 -12.00
N SER A 83 -24.00 -1.83 -13.28
CA SER A 83 -24.71 -3.01 -13.68
C SER A 83 -24.15 -4.28 -13.00
N ARG A 84 -25.04 -5.22 -12.71
CA ARG A 84 -24.62 -6.52 -12.16
C ARG A 84 -23.62 -7.24 -13.06
N GLN A 85 -23.76 -7.08 -14.38
CA GLN A 85 -22.86 -7.70 -15.36
C GLN A 85 -21.46 -7.11 -15.30
N ASP A 86 -21.32 -5.77 -15.19
CA ASP A 86 -20.02 -5.12 -15.06
C ASP A 86 -19.29 -5.53 -13.79
N LYS A 87 -20.03 -5.64 -12.67
CA LYS A 87 -19.46 -6.10 -11.39
C LYS A 87 -18.92 -7.53 -11.50
N ILE A 88 -19.70 -8.44 -12.08
CA ILE A 88 -19.27 -9.83 -12.31
C ILE A 88 -18.06 -9.85 -13.23
N ALA A 89 -18.08 -9.14 -14.35
CA ALA A 89 -16.95 -9.08 -15.28
C ALA A 89 -15.67 -8.55 -14.65
N GLY A 90 -15.75 -7.54 -13.78
CA GLY A 90 -14.60 -7.01 -13.04
C GLY A 90 -14.02 -8.02 -12.06
N LEU A 91 -14.86 -8.69 -11.28
CA LEU A 91 -14.42 -9.70 -10.32
C LEU A 91 -13.86 -10.94 -11.03
N ASP A 92 -14.51 -11.42 -12.09
CA ASP A 92 -14.01 -12.55 -12.91
C ASP A 92 -12.69 -12.23 -13.61
N ALA A 93 -12.46 -10.96 -13.93
CA ALA A 93 -11.17 -10.49 -14.46
C ALA A 93 -10.05 -10.46 -13.41
N GLY A 94 -10.38 -10.71 -12.14
CA GLY A 94 -9.42 -10.82 -11.04
C GLY A 94 -9.31 -9.56 -10.17
N ALA A 95 -10.33 -8.69 -10.15
CA ALA A 95 -10.42 -7.65 -9.14
C ALA A 95 -10.71 -8.25 -7.76
N ASP A 96 -10.18 -7.62 -6.71
CA ASP A 96 -10.34 -8.10 -5.32
C ASP A 96 -11.54 -7.44 -4.62
N ASP A 97 -11.97 -6.26 -5.08
CA ASP A 97 -13.17 -5.57 -4.63
C ASP A 97 -13.69 -4.61 -5.70
N TYR A 98 -14.90 -4.11 -5.52
CA TYR A 98 -15.60 -3.26 -6.46
C TYR A 98 -16.41 -2.18 -5.72
N LEU A 99 -16.25 -0.92 -6.09
CA LEU A 99 -16.97 0.22 -5.53
C LEU A 99 -17.55 1.09 -6.64
N THR A 100 -18.85 1.38 -6.56
CA THR A 100 -19.55 2.20 -7.56
C THR A 100 -19.52 3.68 -7.20
N LYS A 101 -19.34 4.53 -8.19
CA LYS A 101 -19.54 5.98 -8.09
C LYS A 101 -21.06 6.30 -8.13
N PRO A 102 -21.60 7.22 -7.30
CA PRO A 102 -20.89 7.97 -6.26
C PRO A 102 -20.65 7.14 -4.99
N PHE A 103 -19.58 7.45 -4.27
CA PHE A 103 -19.17 6.78 -3.03
C PHE A 103 -18.67 7.79 -1.99
N ASP A 104 -18.56 7.37 -0.75
CA ASP A 104 -17.96 8.14 0.32
C ASP A 104 -16.46 7.77 0.48
N LEU A 105 -15.59 8.77 0.67
CA LEU A 105 -14.16 8.55 0.90
C LEU A 105 -13.86 7.61 2.09
N PRO A 106 -14.57 7.70 3.23
CA PRO A 106 -14.43 6.73 4.32
C PRO A 106 -14.71 5.28 3.91
N GLU A 107 -15.68 5.03 3.00
CA GLU A 107 -15.97 3.69 2.48
C GLU A 107 -14.80 3.19 1.62
N LEU A 108 -14.32 4.01 0.69
CA LEU A 108 -13.15 3.66 -0.12
C LEU A 108 -11.94 3.32 0.75
N GLN A 109 -11.66 4.13 1.76
CA GLN A 109 -10.57 3.87 2.71
C GLN A 109 -10.77 2.57 3.49
N ALA A 110 -12.00 2.26 3.93
CA ALA A 110 -12.30 1.02 4.63
C ALA A 110 -12.07 -0.21 3.75
N ARG A 111 -12.46 -0.15 2.47
CA ARG A 111 -12.25 -1.23 1.50
C ARG A 111 -10.75 -1.45 1.20
N ILE A 112 -9.99 -0.38 1.00
CA ILE A 112 -8.52 -0.49 0.83
C ILE A 112 -7.87 -1.12 2.07
N ARG A 113 -8.27 -0.73 3.29
CA ARG A 113 -7.77 -1.40 4.50
C ARG A 113 -8.10 -2.90 4.52
N ALA A 114 -9.31 -3.29 4.07
CA ALA A 114 -9.70 -4.69 4.01
C ALA A 114 -8.88 -5.48 2.97
N LEU A 115 -8.56 -4.88 1.82
CA LEU A 115 -7.71 -5.48 0.80
C LEU A 115 -6.28 -5.68 1.28
N LEU A 116 -5.68 -4.64 1.87
CA LEU A 116 -4.33 -4.69 2.42
C LEU A 116 -4.18 -5.77 3.52
N ARG A 117 -5.23 -6.01 4.28
CA ARG A 117 -5.27 -7.10 5.27
C ARG A 117 -5.21 -8.48 4.63
N ARG A 118 -5.94 -8.71 3.53
CA ARG A 118 -5.99 -10.02 2.85
C ARG A 118 -4.69 -10.36 2.14
N SER A 119 -3.91 -9.36 1.73
CA SER A 119 -2.64 -9.56 1.02
C SER A 119 -1.51 -10.05 1.92
N VAL A 120 -1.66 -9.98 3.25
CA VAL A 120 -0.70 -10.58 4.19
C VAL A 120 -0.95 -12.09 4.24
N ALA A 121 -0.05 -12.84 3.63
CA ALA A 121 -0.17 -14.25 3.22
C ALA A 121 -0.37 -15.31 4.33
N SER A 122 -0.72 -14.95 5.55
CA SER A 122 -0.82 -15.91 6.66
C SER A 122 -2.21 -16.01 7.33
N GLY A 123 -3.23 -15.32 6.82
CA GLY A 123 -4.56 -15.32 7.46
C GLY A 123 -4.60 -14.65 8.86
N SER A 124 -3.46 -14.23 9.38
CA SER A 124 -3.34 -13.44 10.60
C SER A 124 -3.44 -11.97 10.28
N THR A 125 -4.34 -11.26 10.95
CA THR A 125 -4.44 -9.81 10.89
C THR A 125 -3.29 -9.11 11.62
N GLU A 126 -2.46 -9.89 12.30
CA GLU A 126 -1.38 -9.43 13.15
C GLU A 126 -0.03 -9.91 12.61
N LEU A 127 0.90 -8.98 12.48
CA LEU A 127 2.31 -9.26 12.23
C LEU A 127 3.04 -9.21 13.57
N MET A 128 3.74 -10.30 13.92
CA MET A 128 4.40 -10.42 15.21
C MET A 128 5.89 -10.68 15.05
N TYR A 129 6.70 -10.02 15.87
CA TYR A 129 8.11 -10.34 16.04
C TYR A 129 8.58 -9.99 17.47
N GLY A 130 9.01 -10.99 18.23
CA GLY A 130 9.37 -10.81 19.65
C GLY A 130 8.18 -10.29 20.46
N ALA A 131 8.38 -9.16 21.13
CA ALA A 131 7.35 -8.48 21.92
C ALA A 131 6.47 -7.51 21.13
N VAL A 132 6.77 -7.33 19.84
CA VAL A 132 6.05 -6.38 18.98
C VAL A 132 4.93 -7.09 18.24
N THR A 133 3.71 -6.54 18.33
CA THR A 133 2.54 -6.96 17.56
C THR A 133 2.02 -5.76 16.78
N LEU A 134 1.81 -5.93 15.47
CA LEU A 134 1.21 -4.93 14.59
C LEU A 134 -0.13 -5.47 14.08
N ASP A 135 -1.22 -4.86 14.52
CA ASP A 135 -2.57 -5.08 13.97
C ASP A 135 -2.73 -4.23 12.69
N ALA A 136 -2.68 -4.90 11.55
CA ALA A 136 -2.83 -4.26 10.25
C ALA A 136 -4.26 -3.73 10.00
N THR A 137 -5.27 -4.31 10.68
CA THR A 137 -6.67 -3.91 10.55
C THR A 137 -6.95 -2.60 11.25
N ALA A 138 -6.57 -2.52 12.53
CA ALA A 138 -6.77 -1.33 13.35
C ALA A 138 -5.66 -0.29 13.16
N ARG A 139 -4.60 -0.61 12.41
CA ARG A 139 -3.37 0.19 12.28
C ARG A 139 -2.78 0.54 13.65
N ARG A 140 -2.73 -0.45 14.54
CA ARG A 140 -2.20 -0.32 15.90
C ARG A 140 -0.94 -1.13 16.06
N VAL A 141 -0.07 -0.65 16.92
CA VAL A 141 1.17 -1.35 17.28
C VAL A 141 1.22 -1.49 18.78
N PHE A 142 1.64 -2.66 19.22
CA PHE A 142 1.77 -3.00 20.64
C PHE A 142 3.20 -3.48 20.90
N LEU A 143 3.73 -3.11 22.05
CA LEU A 143 4.98 -3.64 22.62
C LEU A 143 4.64 -4.21 24.00
N ASN A 144 4.86 -5.52 24.22
CA ASN A 144 4.44 -6.19 25.46
C ASN A 144 2.96 -5.94 25.82
N GLN A 145 2.06 -5.94 24.82
CA GLN A 145 0.62 -5.66 24.96
C GLN A 145 0.27 -4.19 25.27
N GLU A 146 1.23 -3.30 25.44
CA GLU A 146 1.00 -1.86 25.57
C GLU A 146 0.96 -1.20 24.20
N GLN A 147 -0.07 -0.38 23.93
CA GLN A 147 -0.20 0.31 22.64
C GLN A 147 0.84 1.41 22.50
N ILE A 148 1.59 1.37 21.41
CA ILE A 148 2.61 2.36 21.06
C ILE A 148 2.10 3.24 19.91
N THR A 149 2.18 4.56 20.09
CA THR A 149 1.82 5.52 19.03
C THR A 149 2.99 5.71 18.07
N LEU A 150 2.76 5.38 16.79
CA LEU A 150 3.66 5.62 15.69
C LEU A 150 3.10 6.69 14.76
N SER A 151 4.00 7.47 14.13
CA SER A 151 3.63 8.28 12.98
C SER A 151 3.28 7.39 11.79
N SER A 152 2.58 7.95 10.79
CA SER A 152 2.21 7.19 9.58
C SER A 152 3.41 6.60 8.84
N LYS A 153 4.53 7.33 8.79
CA LYS A 153 5.78 6.87 8.14
C LYS A 153 6.48 5.78 8.97
N GLU A 154 6.53 5.94 10.29
CA GLU A 154 7.05 4.90 11.19
C GLU A 154 6.22 3.61 11.07
N TYR A 155 4.88 3.74 11.04
CA TYR A 155 3.99 2.60 10.85
C TYR A 155 4.23 1.90 9.50
N ALA A 156 4.36 2.66 8.41
CA ALA A 156 4.59 2.11 7.07
C ALA A 156 5.92 1.34 6.99
N LEU A 157 6.99 1.88 7.58
CA LEU A 157 8.28 1.18 7.66
C LEU A 157 8.21 -0.09 8.50
N LEU A 158 7.59 -0.01 9.67
CA LEU A 158 7.46 -1.18 10.55
C LEU A 158 6.64 -2.27 9.87
N TYR A 159 5.54 -1.91 9.21
CA TYR A 159 4.72 -2.85 8.46
C TYR A 159 5.50 -3.52 7.33
N ASP A 160 6.26 -2.75 6.52
CA ASP A 160 7.08 -3.32 5.45
C ASP A 160 8.10 -4.31 6.00
N LEU A 161 8.85 -3.92 7.04
CA LEU A 161 9.87 -4.76 7.66
C LEU A 161 9.29 -6.04 8.30
N LEU A 162 8.13 -5.94 8.97
CA LEU A 162 7.46 -7.09 9.57
C LEU A 162 6.81 -8.01 8.53
N SER A 163 6.38 -7.47 7.38
CA SER A 163 5.86 -8.27 6.27
C SER A 163 6.95 -9.05 5.53
N HIS A 164 8.21 -8.61 5.66
CA HIS A 164 9.38 -9.22 5.02
C HIS A 164 10.39 -9.72 6.07
N GLN A 165 9.90 -10.37 7.13
CA GLN A 165 10.78 -10.90 8.19
C GLN A 165 11.87 -11.79 7.60
N ASN A 166 13.09 -11.68 8.17
CA ASN A 166 14.29 -12.38 7.73
C ASN A 166 14.81 -12.03 6.32
N HIS A 167 14.19 -11.06 5.64
CA HIS A 167 14.65 -10.54 4.36
C HIS A 167 15.16 -9.11 4.53
N VAL A 168 16.35 -8.84 3.99
CA VAL A 168 16.90 -7.48 4.00
C VAL A 168 16.10 -6.62 3.03
N ARG A 169 15.57 -5.52 3.53
CA ARG A 169 14.92 -4.51 2.71
C ARG A 169 15.93 -3.41 2.36
N ALA A 170 16.15 -3.19 1.07
CA ALA A 170 17.06 -2.15 0.63
C ALA A 170 16.53 -0.76 1.02
N ARG A 171 17.44 0.19 1.21
CA ARG A 171 17.08 1.56 1.56
C ARG A 171 16.12 2.18 0.53
N GLY A 172 16.41 2.00 -0.78
CA GLY A 172 15.54 2.51 -1.84
C GLY A 172 14.12 1.94 -1.81
N ASP A 173 13.94 0.64 -1.48
CA ASP A 173 12.62 0.02 -1.33
C ASP A 173 11.85 0.66 -0.17
N LEU A 174 12.53 0.94 0.95
CA LEU A 174 11.94 1.59 2.12
C LEU A 174 11.58 3.06 1.83
N GLU A 175 12.40 3.77 1.06
CA GLU A 175 12.08 5.13 0.58
C GLU A 175 10.81 5.12 -0.28
N GLN A 176 10.69 4.21 -1.24
CA GLN A 176 9.48 4.04 -2.06
C GLN A 176 8.24 3.71 -1.21
N THR A 177 8.38 2.99 -0.10
CA THR A 177 7.28 2.70 0.83
C THR A 177 6.76 3.96 1.55
N LEU A 178 7.65 4.97 1.73
CA LEU A 178 7.36 6.18 2.50
C LEU A 178 6.88 7.35 1.65
N TYR A 179 7.30 7.42 0.39
CA TYR A 179 7.13 8.59 -0.46
C TYR A 179 6.54 8.21 -1.81
N GLY A 180 5.59 9.01 -2.28
CA GLY A 180 5.04 8.95 -3.63
C GLY A 180 5.88 9.78 -4.61
N TRP A 181 5.51 9.75 -5.88
CA TRP A 181 6.17 10.55 -6.90
C TRP A 181 6.07 12.05 -6.59
N GLY A 182 7.16 12.77 -6.86
CA GLY A 182 7.23 14.23 -6.68
C GLY A 182 7.34 14.68 -5.23
N GLU A 183 7.42 13.77 -4.26
CA GLU A 183 7.74 14.15 -2.88
C GLU A 183 9.25 14.25 -2.70
N GLU A 184 9.71 15.38 -2.14
CA GLU A 184 11.13 15.55 -1.79
C GLU A 184 11.48 14.60 -0.65
N VAL A 185 12.50 13.78 -0.88
CA VAL A 185 13.02 12.83 0.12
C VAL A 185 14.32 13.38 0.67
N GLU A 186 14.35 13.71 1.95
CA GLU A 186 15.61 14.04 2.62
C GLU A 186 16.54 12.82 2.58
N SER A 187 17.81 13.04 2.31
CA SER A 187 18.79 11.96 2.10
C SER A 187 18.96 10.99 3.28
N ASN A 188 18.43 11.30 4.46
CA ASN A 188 18.51 10.49 5.68
C ASN A 188 17.11 10.16 6.27
N ALA A 189 16.05 10.32 5.48
CA ALA A 189 14.68 10.16 5.99
C ALA A 189 14.39 8.76 6.55
N VAL A 190 14.87 7.70 5.88
CA VAL A 190 14.70 6.32 6.36
C VAL A 190 15.44 6.14 7.69
N GLU A 191 16.66 6.61 7.78
CA GLU A 191 17.51 6.52 8.97
C GLU A 191 16.86 7.18 10.19
N VAL A 192 16.26 8.35 10.01
CA VAL A 192 15.54 9.08 11.06
C VAL A 192 14.35 8.24 11.57
N HIS A 193 13.54 7.70 10.66
CA HIS A 193 12.39 6.89 11.07
C HIS A 193 12.80 5.56 11.69
N ILE A 194 13.87 4.91 11.20
CA ILE A 194 14.45 3.71 11.83
C ILE A 194 14.97 4.03 13.25
N HIS A 195 15.62 5.17 13.43
CA HIS A 195 16.06 5.60 14.76
C HIS A 195 14.87 5.77 15.71
N HIS A 196 13.80 6.43 15.27
CA HIS A 196 12.59 6.60 16.09
C HIS A 196 11.91 5.26 16.42
N LEU A 197 11.82 4.33 15.46
CA LEU A 197 11.29 3.00 15.70
C LEU A 197 12.10 2.24 16.75
N ARG A 198 13.43 2.26 16.66
CA ARG A 198 14.33 1.64 17.65
C ARG A 198 14.15 2.24 19.04
N LYS A 199 13.96 3.56 19.13
CA LYS A 199 13.72 4.25 20.41
C LYS A 199 12.39 3.84 21.03
N LYS A 200 11.35 3.62 20.22
CA LYS A 200 10.00 3.26 20.68
C LYS A 200 9.80 1.78 20.96
N LEU A 201 10.42 0.92 20.16
CA LEU A 201 10.14 -0.52 20.12
C LEU A 201 11.33 -1.40 20.56
N GLY A 202 12.47 -0.79 20.83
CA GLY A 202 13.71 -1.47 21.22
C GLY A 202 14.76 -1.45 20.11
N ALA A 203 16.02 -1.28 20.55
CA ALA A 203 17.15 -1.11 19.63
C ALA A 203 17.42 -2.36 18.76
N ASP A 204 17.10 -3.55 19.28
CA ASP A 204 17.41 -4.83 18.66
C ASP A 204 16.35 -5.28 17.66
N LEU A 205 15.17 -4.62 17.62
CA LEU A 205 14.07 -4.98 16.71
C LEU A 205 14.48 -4.93 15.24
N ILE A 206 15.17 -3.84 14.87
CA ILE A 206 15.55 -3.58 13.46
C ILE A 206 17.08 -3.58 13.38
N ARG A 207 17.64 -4.54 12.66
CA ARG A 207 19.07 -4.64 12.44
C ARG A 207 19.49 -3.94 11.15
N THR A 208 20.60 -3.21 11.19
CA THR A 208 21.22 -2.65 9.99
C THR A 208 22.16 -3.68 9.37
N VAL A 209 21.99 -3.94 8.07
CA VAL A 209 22.92 -4.72 7.26
C VAL A 209 23.73 -3.74 6.41
N ARG A 210 24.99 -3.52 6.80
CA ARG A 210 25.84 -2.50 6.18
C ARG A 210 25.89 -2.64 4.66
N GLY A 211 25.69 -1.54 3.95
CA GLY A 211 25.67 -1.48 2.49
C GLY A 211 24.46 -2.12 1.80
N MET A 212 23.55 -2.76 2.54
CA MET A 212 22.39 -3.45 1.97
C MET A 212 21.04 -2.85 2.42
N GLY A 213 20.87 -2.54 3.72
CA GLY A 213 19.61 -1.99 4.23
C GLY A 213 19.26 -2.43 5.64
N TYR A 214 18.01 -2.75 5.88
CA TYR A 214 17.45 -3.05 7.20
C TYR A 214 16.67 -4.36 7.21
N VAL A 215 16.63 -5.03 8.35
CA VAL A 215 15.91 -6.30 8.51
C VAL A 215 15.35 -6.42 9.92
N VAL A 216 14.14 -6.97 10.03
CA VAL A 216 13.56 -7.54 11.25
C VAL A 216 13.68 -9.06 11.14
N GLY A 217 14.33 -9.71 12.11
CA GLY A 217 14.52 -11.16 12.08
C GLY A 217 15.80 -11.61 12.76
N SER A 218 15.90 -12.93 12.97
CA SER A 218 17.11 -13.58 13.50
C SER A 218 18.26 -13.53 12.47
N LYS A 219 19.46 -13.69 13.00
CA LYS A 219 20.69 -13.81 12.17
C LYS A 219 20.63 -15.05 11.31
#